data_070c9f7621d81987198032d4191374d7
#
_entry.id   070c9f7621d81987198032d4191374d7
#
_cell.length_a   1.000
_cell.length_b   1.000
_cell.length_c   1.000
_cell.angle_alpha   90.00
_cell.angle_beta   90.00
_cell.angle_gamma   90.00
#
_symmetry.space_group_name_H-M   'P 1'
#
loop_
_entity.id
_entity.type
_entity.pdbx_description
1 polymer ?
#
loop_
_entity_poly.entity_id
_entity_poly.type
_entity_poly.pdbx_seq_one_letter_code
_entity_poly.pdbx_strand_id
1 'polypeptide(L)'
;MYQMDPLHTGRSPHTGPRQLTLLRSIDAKAPELRPADQANLTTPDIQSSTVVGADGTIYVTTFSGWTYAFKDSPSARDRLDLAWRFRPAEGGSPLHGTAALSRDGGVVYVGYGTGTAPNQKAVLFALRAPSSGQDAQIVWQTELGPGAVGNSPTVTADGTIYYVDVLGLLAAVDPSDGRLKWTVQTGTSEQAQFGQTVKVAPAVAPDGTVYTTAVTGSLYAVSPPSGSGNQGSIKWSFDFGQHLGPTPLVSTPVTGGGNRGQDAIGSAASATIGPDGTVYVGANNSNFYAIDPNGQQKWLFEAERELAGIWTTAALSADSSVLYFGANKGGVYALNARDGSLKWQFPVYGSIYGSAALDAQGTLYTGTSIEHVFAINSANGQAIADYTAGAAVWTAPSIRPDGTLVVADRTGRVLVLG
;
A
#
# COMPACT_ATOMS: atom_id res chain seq x y z
N MET A 1 -9.15 3.13 1.58
CA MET A 1 -8.29 3.65 0.51
C MET A 1 -6.85 3.59 0.99
N TYR A 2 -5.91 3.21 0.15
CA TYR A 2 -4.49 3.23 0.49
C TYR A 2 -4.09 4.65 0.92
N GLN A 3 -3.38 4.77 2.04
CA GLN A 3 -2.97 6.06 2.60
C GLN A 3 -4.10 7.11 2.80
N MET A 4 -5.34 6.64 2.99
CA MET A 4 -6.54 7.39 3.39
C MET A 4 -7.19 8.26 2.31
N ASP A 5 -6.45 8.79 1.33
CA ASP A 5 -6.96 9.69 0.28
C ASP A 5 -6.20 9.54 -1.05
N PRO A 6 -6.72 10.09 -2.18
CA PRO A 6 -6.05 9.98 -3.49
C PRO A 6 -4.70 10.68 -3.59
N LEU A 7 -4.40 11.62 -2.69
CA LEU A 7 -3.10 12.31 -2.60
C LEU A 7 -2.08 11.52 -1.78
N HIS A 8 -2.53 10.43 -1.13
CA HIS A 8 -1.74 9.58 -0.25
C HIS A 8 -1.13 10.32 0.95
N THR A 9 -1.88 11.23 1.55
CA THR A 9 -1.36 12.02 2.67
C THR A 9 -1.14 11.24 3.97
N GLY A 10 -1.67 10.01 4.05
CA GLY A 10 -1.54 9.16 5.23
C GLY A 10 -2.25 9.69 6.48
N ARG A 11 -3.09 10.71 6.33
CA ARG A 11 -3.84 11.34 7.43
C ARG A 11 -5.17 10.67 7.65
N SER A 12 -5.46 10.35 8.91
CA SER A 12 -6.78 9.91 9.35
C SER A 12 -7.56 11.09 9.95
N PRO A 13 -8.87 11.20 9.69
CA PRO A 13 -9.71 12.16 10.39
C PRO A 13 -10.00 11.74 11.84
N HIS A 14 -9.66 10.51 12.22
CA HIS A 14 -9.91 9.94 13.53
C HIS A 14 -8.69 10.07 14.43
N THR A 15 -8.91 10.12 15.73
CA THR A 15 -7.86 10.03 16.75
C THR A 15 -7.64 8.57 17.11
N GLY A 16 -6.40 8.12 17.07
CA GLY A 16 -6.02 6.77 17.47
C GLY A 16 -5.65 6.67 18.96
N PRO A 17 -5.36 5.45 19.46
CA PRO A 17 -5.11 5.21 20.87
C PRO A 17 -3.72 5.69 21.30
N ARG A 18 -3.63 6.28 22.50
CA ARG A 18 -2.35 6.67 23.12
C ARG A 18 -1.72 5.57 23.98
N GLN A 19 -2.47 4.52 24.24
CA GLN A 19 -1.99 3.26 24.77
C GLN A 19 -2.20 2.19 23.71
N LEU A 20 -1.35 1.19 23.69
CA LEU A 20 -1.47 0.11 22.72
C LEU A 20 -1.64 -1.21 23.47
N THR A 21 -2.90 -1.60 23.68
CA THR A 21 -3.26 -2.88 24.29
C THR A 21 -4.11 -3.68 23.33
N LEU A 22 -3.93 -4.99 23.29
CA LEU A 22 -4.74 -5.86 22.46
C LEU A 22 -6.18 -5.90 22.97
N LEU A 23 -7.11 -5.48 22.16
CA LEU A 23 -8.54 -5.54 22.45
C LEU A 23 -9.21 -6.73 21.78
N ARG A 24 -8.88 -6.98 20.50
CA ARG A 24 -9.49 -8.04 19.69
C ARG A 24 -8.47 -8.59 18.70
N SER A 25 -8.67 -9.85 18.31
CA SER A 25 -7.89 -10.44 17.25
C SER A 25 -8.67 -11.50 16.48
N ILE A 26 -8.17 -11.82 15.28
CA ILE A 26 -8.55 -13.01 14.52
C ILE A 26 -7.31 -13.54 13.80
N ASP A 27 -7.21 -14.88 13.73
CA ASP A 27 -6.18 -15.53 12.93
C ASP A 27 -6.79 -15.93 11.58
N ALA A 28 -6.36 -15.30 10.48
CA ALA A 28 -6.80 -15.62 9.13
C ALA A 28 -6.41 -17.05 8.68
N LYS A 29 -5.61 -17.78 9.47
CA LYS A 29 -5.31 -19.20 9.28
C LYS A 29 -6.39 -20.11 9.83
N ALA A 30 -7.28 -19.60 10.68
CA ALA A 30 -8.29 -20.43 11.33
C ALA A 30 -9.05 -21.27 10.29
N PRO A 31 -9.13 -22.60 10.45
CA PRO A 31 -9.71 -23.49 9.44
C PRO A 31 -11.15 -23.12 9.08
N GLU A 32 -11.91 -22.60 10.05
CA GLU A 32 -13.29 -22.16 9.87
C GLU A 32 -13.45 -20.97 8.91
N LEU A 33 -12.38 -20.22 8.64
CA LEU A 33 -12.39 -19.11 7.69
C LEU A 33 -12.25 -19.56 6.23
N ARG A 34 -12.00 -20.85 5.98
CA ARG A 34 -11.75 -21.42 4.67
C ARG A 34 -12.75 -22.54 4.36
N PRO A 35 -13.06 -22.79 3.08
CA PRO A 35 -13.73 -24.00 2.68
C PRO A 35 -12.90 -25.25 3.08
N ALA A 36 -13.57 -26.34 3.44
CA ALA A 36 -12.92 -27.55 3.95
C ALA A 36 -11.90 -28.16 2.98
N ASP A 37 -12.12 -28.03 1.67
CA ASP A 37 -11.22 -28.49 0.60
C ASP A 37 -9.94 -27.64 0.44
N GLN A 38 -9.86 -26.48 1.10
CA GLN A 38 -8.74 -25.56 1.05
C GLN A 38 -8.02 -25.37 2.39
N ALA A 39 -8.30 -26.21 3.36
CA ALA A 39 -7.71 -26.15 4.70
C ALA A 39 -6.18 -26.28 4.72
N ASN A 40 -5.59 -26.92 3.69
CA ASN A 40 -4.16 -27.20 3.57
C ASN A 40 -3.33 -26.10 2.89
N LEU A 41 -3.92 -24.96 2.50
CA LEU A 41 -3.15 -23.85 1.95
C LEU A 41 -2.28 -23.24 3.05
N THR A 42 -0.97 -23.42 2.89
CA THR A 42 0.05 -22.95 3.82
C THR A 42 0.03 -21.44 3.97
N THR A 43 0.08 -21.00 5.22
CA THR A 43 0.34 -19.64 5.75
C THR A 43 -0.27 -18.45 5.01
N PRO A 44 -1.33 -17.84 5.56
CA PRO A 44 -1.73 -16.50 5.17
C PRO A 44 -0.72 -15.49 5.73
N ASP A 45 0.28 -15.16 4.95
CA ASP A 45 1.14 -14.01 5.19
C ASP A 45 0.34 -12.76 4.78
N ILE A 46 0.08 -11.86 5.71
CA ILE A 46 -0.55 -10.58 5.42
C ILE A 46 0.55 -9.54 5.27
N GLN A 47 0.74 -9.08 4.04
CA GLN A 47 1.69 -8.03 3.70
C GLN A 47 1.01 -6.79 3.12
N SER A 48 -0.27 -6.89 2.77
CA SER A 48 -1.11 -5.75 2.39
C SER A 48 -1.47 -4.93 3.61
N SER A 49 -1.67 -3.63 3.44
CA SER A 49 -2.18 -2.80 4.52
C SER A 49 -3.64 -3.15 4.86
N THR A 50 -4.01 -2.96 6.10
CA THR A 50 -5.40 -3.06 6.52
C THR A 50 -6.20 -1.88 5.97
N VAL A 51 -7.48 -2.11 5.65
CA VAL A 51 -8.41 -1.05 5.24
C VAL A 51 -9.63 -1.11 6.14
N VAL A 52 -10.12 0.03 6.57
CA VAL A 52 -11.29 0.12 7.46
C VAL A 52 -12.41 0.89 6.76
N GLY A 53 -13.59 0.30 6.75
CA GLY A 53 -14.82 0.94 6.30
C GLY A 53 -15.38 1.94 7.33
N ALA A 54 -16.26 2.83 6.91
CA ALA A 54 -16.93 3.78 7.80
C ALA A 54 -17.78 3.09 8.87
N ASP A 55 -18.22 1.86 8.62
CA ASP A 55 -18.95 1.00 9.56
C ASP A 55 -18.02 0.19 10.50
N GLY A 56 -16.71 0.43 10.44
CA GLY A 56 -15.70 -0.28 11.22
C GLY A 56 -15.31 -1.65 10.67
N THR A 57 -15.84 -2.10 9.53
CA THR A 57 -15.43 -3.35 8.87
C THR A 57 -13.97 -3.28 8.47
N ILE A 58 -13.21 -4.32 8.77
CA ILE A 58 -11.78 -4.45 8.50
C ILE A 58 -11.59 -5.34 7.27
N TYR A 59 -10.89 -4.84 6.25
CA TYR A 59 -10.57 -5.58 5.04
C TYR A 59 -9.09 -5.87 4.98
N VAL A 60 -8.74 -7.12 4.67
CA VAL A 60 -7.35 -7.56 4.48
C VAL A 60 -7.24 -8.50 3.29
N THR A 61 -6.11 -8.47 2.61
CA THR A 61 -5.74 -9.40 1.56
C THR A 61 -4.54 -10.23 2.02
N THR A 62 -4.52 -11.50 1.66
CA THR A 62 -3.47 -12.44 2.06
C THR A 62 -2.66 -12.91 0.86
N PHE A 63 -1.40 -13.26 1.10
CA PHE A 63 -0.53 -13.84 0.08
C PHE A 63 -1.05 -15.18 -0.46
N SER A 64 -1.82 -15.91 0.36
CA SER A 64 -2.49 -17.15 -0.03
C SER A 64 -3.69 -16.95 -0.97
N GLY A 65 -4.00 -15.70 -1.34
CA GLY A 65 -5.03 -15.39 -2.34
C GLY A 65 -6.42 -15.12 -1.79
N TRP A 66 -6.56 -14.87 -0.49
CA TRP A 66 -7.84 -14.51 0.11
C TRP A 66 -7.96 -13.02 0.35
N THR A 67 -9.15 -12.49 0.13
CA THR A 67 -9.62 -11.22 0.67
C THR A 67 -10.66 -11.51 1.74
N TYR A 68 -10.47 -10.95 2.93
CA TYR A 68 -11.38 -11.09 4.06
C TYR A 68 -11.96 -9.75 4.49
N ALA A 69 -13.21 -9.78 4.92
CA ALA A 69 -13.84 -8.71 5.67
C ALA A 69 -14.19 -9.23 7.07
N PHE A 70 -13.73 -8.52 8.09
CA PHE A 70 -13.96 -8.85 9.50
C PHE A 70 -14.75 -7.75 10.20
N LYS A 71 -15.58 -8.14 11.16
CA LYS A 71 -16.32 -7.24 12.05
C LYS A 71 -16.10 -7.63 13.50
N ASP A 72 -16.37 -6.70 14.40
CA ASP A 72 -16.39 -7.01 15.83
C ASP A 72 -17.43 -8.11 16.09
N SER A 73 -17.04 -9.09 16.90
CA SER A 73 -17.95 -10.18 17.26
C SER A 73 -19.05 -9.67 18.20
N PRO A 74 -20.33 -9.89 17.88
CA PRO A 74 -21.41 -9.55 18.79
C PRO A 74 -21.46 -10.47 20.02
N SER A 75 -20.81 -11.64 19.95
CA SER A 75 -20.83 -12.66 21.00
C SER A 75 -19.59 -12.70 21.89
N ALA A 76 -18.47 -12.07 21.45
CA ALA A 76 -17.21 -12.07 22.18
C ALA A 76 -16.47 -10.74 22.00
N ARG A 77 -16.11 -10.09 23.11
CA ARG A 77 -15.52 -8.74 23.08
C ARG A 77 -14.04 -8.72 22.63
N ASP A 78 -13.38 -9.86 22.67
CA ASP A 78 -11.96 -10.05 22.38
C ASP A 78 -11.71 -10.64 20.99
N ARG A 79 -12.76 -10.80 20.17
CA ARG A 79 -12.70 -11.46 18.87
C ARG A 79 -13.31 -10.63 17.75
N LEU A 80 -12.76 -10.85 16.55
CA LEU A 80 -13.37 -10.46 15.28
C LEU A 80 -14.07 -11.68 14.66
N ASP A 81 -15.18 -11.46 14.00
CA ASP A 81 -15.89 -12.48 13.22
C ASP A 81 -15.74 -12.23 11.72
N LEU A 82 -15.74 -13.31 10.93
CA LEU A 82 -15.76 -13.23 9.48
C LEU A 82 -17.11 -12.68 9.02
N ALA A 83 -17.10 -11.52 8.36
CA ALA A 83 -18.27 -11.01 7.68
C ALA A 83 -18.43 -11.63 6.30
N TRP A 84 -17.35 -11.65 5.52
CA TRP A 84 -17.28 -12.35 4.24
C TRP A 84 -15.83 -12.56 3.78
N ARG A 85 -15.68 -13.41 2.77
CA ARG A 85 -14.40 -13.72 2.14
C ARG A 85 -14.53 -13.79 0.63
N PHE A 86 -13.40 -13.69 -0.07
CA PHE A 86 -13.33 -13.85 -1.52
C PHE A 86 -11.99 -14.48 -1.93
N ARG A 87 -12.06 -15.32 -2.95
CA ARG A 87 -10.92 -15.82 -3.71
C ARG A 87 -11.38 -16.08 -5.14
N PRO A 88 -10.61 -15.69 -6.19
CA PRO A 88 -10.95 -16.03 -7.57
C PRO A 88 -11.04 -17.55 -7.76
N ALA A 89 -12.01 -18.02 -8.54
CA ALA A 89 -12.21 -19.45 -8.83
C ALA A 89 -10.99 -20.06 -9.54
N GLU A 90 -10.31 -19.28 -10.39
CA GLU A 90 -9.09 -19.70 -11.10
C GLU A 90 -7.84 -19.68 -10.19
N GLY A 91 -8.02 -19.38 -8.91
CA GLY A 91 -6.91 -19.11 -8.00
C GLY A 91 -6.26 -17.76 -8.27
N GLY A 92 -5.16 -17.51 -7.60
CA GLY A 92 -4.42 -16.26 -7.75
C GLY A 92 -4.10 -15.64 -6.41
N SER A 93 -3.38 -14.52 -6.44
CA SER A 93 -2.99 -13.79 -5.25
C SER A 93 -3.03 -12.29 -5.51
N PRO A 94 -3.51 -11.49 -4.55
CA PRO A 94 -3.33 -10.04 -4.57
C PRO A 94 -1.89 -9.64 -4.21
N LEU A 95 -1.04 -10.60 -3.86
CA LEU A 95 0.34 -10.42 -3.41
C LEU A 95 0.41 -9.38 -2.27
N HIS A 96 0.91 -8.18 -2.57
CA HIS A 96 1.01 -7.06 -1.64
C HIS A 96 -0.12 -6.03 -1.78
N GLY A 97 -1.03 -6.23 -2.76
CA GLY A 97 -2.08 -5.27 -3.07
C GLY A 97 -3.04 -5.06 -1.90
N THR A 98 -3.20 -3.81 -1.51
CA THR A 98 -4.19 -3.38 -0.52
C THR A 98 -5.51 -3.11 -1.23
N ALA A 99 -6.63 -3.53 -0.65
CA ALA A 99 -7.95 -3.23 -1.18
C ALA A 99 -8.26 -1.72 -1.12
N ALA A 100 -9.15 -1.25 -1.99
CA ALA A 100 -9.74 0.09 -1.88
C ALA A 100 -11.25 -0.01 -1.78
N LEU A 101 -11.89 0.97 -1.15
CA LEU A 101 -13.33 1.03 -1.00
C LEU A 101 -13.92 2.03 -1.99
N SER A 102 -15.12 1.72 -2.50
CA SER A 102 -15.96 2.73 -3.14
C SER A 102 -16.28 3.86 -2.16
N ARG A 103 -16.66 5.00 -2.67
CA ARG A 103 -16.93 6.19 -1.87
C ARG A 103 -18.03 5.98 -0.81
N ASP A 104 -19.03 5.18 -1.13
CA ASP A 104 -20.12 4.80 -0.23
C ASP A 104 -19.78 3.61 0.68
N GLY A 105 -18.58 3.03 0.50
CA GLY A 105 -18.12 1.85 1.23
C GLY A 105 -18.78 0.54 0.84
N GLY A 106 -19.70 0.54 -0.13
CA GLY A 106 -20.49 -0.63 -0.51
C GLY A 106 -19.78 -1.62 -1.42
N VAL A 107 -18.68 -1.20 -2.08
CA VAL A 107 -17.89 -2.02 -2.99
C VAL A 107 -16.42 -2.00 -2.59
N VAL A 108 -15.78 -3.16 -2.64
CA VAL A 108 -14.36 -3.35 -2.38
C VAL A 108 -13.65 -3.65 -3.69
N TYR A 109 -12.64 -2.87 -4.04
CA TYR A 109 -11.82 -3.07 -5.23
C TYR A 109 -10.51 -3.72 -4.83
N VAL A 110 -10.15 -4.78 -5.52
CA VAL A 110 -8.89 -5.50 -5.25
C VAL A 110 -8.31 -6.10 -6.54
N GLY A 111 -7.01 -5.92 -6.74
CA GLY A 111 -6.30 -6.50 -7.86
C GLY A 111 -5.78 -7.90 -7.53
N TYR A 112 -5.87 -8.81 -8.48
CA TYR A 112 -5.35 -10.18 -8.39
C TYR A 112 -4.49 -10.52 -9.59
N GLY A 113 -3.36 -11.18 -9.35
CA GLY A 113 -2.71 -11.97 -10.38
C GLY A 113 -3.38 -13.33 -10.44
N THR A 114 -4.16 -13.61 -11.49
CA THR A 114 -4.87 -14.86 -11.70
C THR A 114 -4.15 -15.76 -12.68
N GLY A 115 -4.37 -17.07 -12.61
CA GLY A 115 -3.71 -18.05 -13.47
C GLY A 115 -2.27 -18.36 -13.04
N THR A 116 -1.56 -19.12 -13.87
CA THR A 116 -0.17 -19.53 -13.63
C THR A 116 0.73 -19.03 -14.76
N ALA A 117 2.00 -18.72 -14.42
CA ALA A 117 2.97 -18.35 -15.44
C ALA A 117 3.11 -19.45 -16.52
N PRO A 118 3.25 -19.10 -17.84
CA PRO A 118 3.40 -17.75 -18.38
C PRO A 118 2.08 -16.99 -18.66
N ASN A 119 0.93 -17.60 -18.39
CA ASN A 119 -0.40 -17.07 -18.74
C ASN A 119 -1.06 -16.28 -17.58
N GLN A 120 -0.27 -15.77 -16.65
CA GLN A 120 -0.78 -14.99 -15.54
C GLN A 120 -1.36 -13.67 -16.05
N LYS A 121 -2.52 -13.28 -15.49
CA LYS A 121 -3.26 -12.08 -15.86
C LYS A 121 -3.45 -11.18 -14.65
N ALA A 122 -3.36 -9.88 -14.88
CA ALA A 122 -3.76 -8.87 -13.93
C ALA A 122 -5.28 -8.63 -14.03
N VAL A 123 -6.01 -8.89 -12.96
CA VAL A 123 -7.47 -8.71 -12.93
C VAL A 123 -7.86 -7.85 -11.74
N LEU A 124 -8.62 -6.80 -11.99
CA LEU A 124 -9.26 -5.97 -10.96
C LEU A 124 -10.68 -6.48 -10.71
N PHE A 125 -10.99 -6.78 -9.46
CA PHE A 125 -12.32 -7.21 -9.01
C PHE A 125 -13.01 -6.10 -8.24
N ALA A 126 -14.31 -5.92 -8.49
CA ALA A 126 -15.23 -5.19 -7.63
C ALA A 126 -16.10 -6.19 -6.89
N LEU A 127 -16.02 -6.15 -5.56
CA LEU A 127 -16.64 -7.10 -4.67
C LEU A 127 -17.66 -6.41 -3.77
N ARG A 128 -18.77 -7.08 -3.52
CA ARG A 128 -19.79 -6.65 -2.55
C ARG A 128 -20.02 -7.74 -1.50
N ALA A 129 -20.37 -7.30 -0.29
CA ALA A 129 -20.83 -8.21 0.74
C ALA A 129 -21.99 -9.07 0.23
N PRO A 130 -22.03 -10.37 0.55
CA PRO A 130 -23.10 -11.24 0.11
C PRO A 130 -24.42 -10.91 0.83
N SER A 131 -25.57 -11.17 0.17
CA SER A 131 -26.89 -11.09 0.79
C SER A 131 -27.16 -12.23 1.76
N SER A 132 -26.46 -13.35 1.57
CA SER A 132 -26.49 -14.53 2.44
C SER A 132 -25.18 -15.32 2.28
N GLY A 133 -24.81 -16.07 3.32
CA GLY A 133 -23.55 -16.81 3.32
C GLY A 133 -22.34 -15.94 3.60
N GLN A 134 -21.15 -16.42 3.25
CA GLN A 134 -19.88 -15.75 3.56
C GLN A 134 -19.01 -15.43 2.33
N ASP A 135 -19.39 -15.88 1.14
CA ASP A 135 -18.59 -15.62 -0.05
C ASP A 135 -19.07 -14.33 -0.74
N ALA A 136 -18.17 -13.38 -0.95
CA ALA A 136 -18.48 -12.10 -1.57
C ALA A 136 -19.03 -12.27 -2.99
N GLN A 137 -19.88 -11.34 -3.40
CA GLN A 137 -20.41 -11.27 -4.76
C GLN A 137 -19.49 -10.43 -5.64
N ILE A 138 -19.15 -10.95 -6.83
CA ILE A 138 -18.47 -10.17 -7.86
C ILE A 138 -19.52 -9.24 -8.51
N VAL A 139 -19.30 -7.94 -8.42
CA VAL A 139 -20.11 -6.93 -9.13
C VAL A 139 -19.68 -6.88 -10.59
N TRP A 140 -18.37 -6.77 -10.80
CA TRP A 140 -17.69 -6.88 -12.08
C TRP A 140 -16.22 -7.27 -11.89
N GLN A 141 -15.58 -7.71 -12.96
CA GLN A 141 -14.15 -7.94 -13.03
C GLN A 141 -13.61 -7.43 -14.35
N THR A 142 -12.37 -6.93 -14.36
CA THR A 142 -11.72 -6.38 -15.54
C THR A 142 -10.31 -6.92 -15.66
N GLU A 143 -10.02 -7.56 -16.78
CA GLU A 143 -8.66 -7.95 -17.16
C GLU A 143 -7.91 -6.71 -17.63
N LEU A 144 -6.78 -6.42 -17.00
CA LEU A 144 -5.94 -5.26 -17.30
C LEU A 144 -4.82 -5.58 -18.28
N GLY A 145 -4.35 -6.83 -18.28
CA GLY A 145 -3.29 -7.28 -19.17
C GLY A 145 -2.57 -8.52 -18.65
N PRO A 146 -1.56 -9.00 -19.41
CA PRO A 146 -0.70 -10.08 -18.95
C PRO A 146 0.16 -9.58 -17.79
N GLY A 147 0.38 -10.41 -16.77
CA GLY A 147 1.29 -10.12 -15.68
C GLY A 147 0.75 -10.38 -14.29
N ALA A 148 1.62 -10.25 -13.30
CA ALA A 148 1.27 -10.36 -11.89
C ALA A 148 0.69 -9.05 -11.37
N VAL A 149 0.04 -9.12 -10.21
CA VAL A 149 -0.52 -7.99 -9.49
C VAL A 149 0.11 -7.93 -8.11
N GLY A 150 0.51 -6.76 -7.68
CA GLY A 150 1.05 -6.53 -6.34
C GLY A 150 0.70 -5.13 -5.86
N ASN A 151 -0.07 -4.40 -6.68
CA ASN A 151 -0.36 -3.00 -6.50
C ASN A 151 -1.76 -2.77 -5.93
N SER A 152 -2.00 -1.57 -5.43
CA SER A 152 -3.26 -1.17 -4.80
C SER A 152 -4.04 -0.21 -5.69
N PRO A 153 -5.36 -0.37 -5.82
CA PRO A 153 -6.18 0.60 -6.53
C PRO A 153 -6.33 1.90 -5.73
N THR A 154 -6.46 3.02 -6.43
CA THR A 154 -6.82 4.32 -5.86
C THR A 154 -8.17 4.75 -6.42
N VAL A 155 -9.06 5.21 -5.54
CA VAL A 155 -10.41 5.68 -5.90
C VAL A 155 -10.47 7.19 -5.70
N THR A 156 -10.81 7.93 -6.75
CA THR A 156 -10.94 9.39 -6.72
C THR A 156 -12.32 9.85 -6.26
N ALA A 157 -12.48 11.16 -6.06
CA ALA A 157 -13.73 11.74 -5.59
C ALA A 157 -14.91 11.54 -6.57
N ASP A 158 -14.64 11.45 -7.87
CA ASP A 158 -15.64 11.12 -8.90
C ASP A 158 -15.91 9.60 -9.03
N GLY A 159 -15.23 8.79 -8.21
CA GLY A 159 -15.34 7.34 -8.19
C GLY A 159 -14.44 6.62 -9.18
N THR A 160 -13.74 7.31 -10.09
CA THR A 160 -12.81 6.67 -11.03
C THR A 160 -11.76 5.87 -10.26
N ILE A 161 -11.50 4.65 -10.72
CA ILE A 161 -10.52 3.76 -10.11
C ILE A 161 -9.25 3.79 -10.95
N TYR A 162 -8.14 4.14 -10.33
CA TYR A 162 -6.81 4.06 -10.96
C TYR A 162 -6.06 2.84 -10.45
N TYR A 163 -5.48 2.12 -11.36
CA TYR A 163 -4.71 0.92 -11.06
C TYR A 163 -3.51 0.81 -11.99
N VAL A 164 -2.37 0.40 -11.48
CA VAL A 164 -1.18 0.09 -12.28
C VAL A 164 -0.78 -1.36 -12.04
N ASP A 165 -0.52 -2.10 -13.12
CA ASP A 165 0.01 -3.46 -13.00
C ASP A 165 1.54 -3.47 -12.79
N VAL A 166 2.12 -4.64 -12.56
CA VAL A 166 3.57 -4.75 -12.36
C VAL A 166 4.38 -4.50 -13.64
N LEU A 167 3.74 -4.54 -14.81
CA LEU A 167 4.36 -4.24 -16.11
C LEU A 167 4.30 -2.74 -16.44
N GLY A 168 3.68 -1.93 -15.57
CA GLY A 168 3.56 -0.49 -15.74
C GLY A 168 2.38 -0.05 -16.61
N LEU A 169 1.40 -0.92 -16.87
CA LEU A 169 0.15 -0.50 -17.49
C LEU A 169 -0.71 0.22 -16.45
N LEU A 170 -0.79 1.54 -16.55
CA LEU A 170 -1.71 2.36 -15.78
C LEU A 170 -3.08 2.40 -16.48
N ALA A 171 -4.12 2.08 -15.74
CA ALA A 171 -5.50 2.07 -16.20
C ALA A 171 -6.39 2.96 -15.34
N ALA A 172 -7.31 3.68 -15.96
CA ALA A 172 -8.46 4.30 -15.33
C ALA A 172 -9.71 3.47 -15.64
N VAL A 173 -10.44 3.08 -14.61
CA VAL A 173 -11.55 2.13 -14.69
C VAL A 173 -12.84 2.80 -14.20
N ASP A 174 -13.93 2.57 -14.91
CA ASP A 174 -15.27 3.04 -14.52
C ASP A 174 -15.77 2.20 -13.33
N PRO A 175 -16.15 2.82 -12.21
CA PRO A 175 -16.62 2.08 -11.03
C PRO A 175 -17.94 1.35 -11.23
N SER A 176 -18.76 1.75 -12.20
CA SER A 176 -20.12 1.23 -12.39
C SER A 176 -20.14 -0.14 -13.08
N ASP A 177 -19.24 -0.36 -14.05
CA ASP A 177 -19.24 -1.55 -14.91
C ASP A 177 -17.85 -2.17 -15.12
N GLY A 178 -16.79 -1.56 -14.58
CA GLY A 178 -15.42 -2.03 -14.71
C GLY A 178 -14.79 -1.74 -16.08
N ARG A 179 -15.44 -0.99 -16.95
CA ARG A 179 -14.89 -0.67 -18.27
C ARG A 179 -13.65 0.22 -18.15
N LEU A 180 -12.65 -0.06 -18.98
CA LEU A 180 -11.46 0.79 -19.10
C LEU A 180 -11.86 2.14 -19.73
N LYS A 181 -11.70 3.21 -18.98
CA LYS A 181 -11.89 4.59 -19.48
C LYS A 181 -10.72 4.98 -20.38
N TRP A 182 -9.52 4.68 -19.94
CA TRP A 182 -8.29 4.89 -20.69
C TRP A 182 -7.12 4.13 -20.06
N THR A 183 -6.06 3.95 -20.81
CA THR A 183 -4.81 3.31 -20.35
C THR A 183 -3.59 4.08 -20.85
N VAL A 184 -2.45 3.85 -20.19
CA VAL A 184 -1.13 4.29 -20.69
C VAL A 184 -0.05 3.34 -20.18
N GLN A 185 0.92 3.02 -21.03
CA GLN A 185 2.08 2.24 -20.63
C GLN A 185 3.15 3.15 -20.03
N THR A 186 3.49 2.92 -18.73
CA THR A 186 4.59 3.56 -18.02
C THR A 186 5.73 2.56 -17.87
N GLY A 187 6.83 2.76 -18.58
CA GLY A 187 7.96 1.82 -18.60
C GLY A 187 7.85 0.74 -19.67
N THR A 188 8.87 -0.13 -19.77
CA THR A 188 8.95 -1.19 -20.78
C THR A 188 8.82 -2.57 -20.15
N SER A 189 8.15 -3.48 -20.84
CA SER A 189 7.91 -4.86 -20.41
C SER A 189 9.20 -5.69 -20.24
N GLU A 190 10.29 -5.32 -20.89
CA GLU A 190 11.57 -6.04 -20.80
C GLU A 190 12.20 -5.96 -19.39
N GLN A 191 11.93 -4.88 -18.65
CA GLN A 191 12.45 -4.67 -17.31
C GLN A 191 11.60 -5.34 -16.22
N ALA A 192 10.38 -5.72 -16.54
CA ALA A 192 9.45 -6.37 -15.62
C ALA A 192 9.71 -7.89 -15.45
N GLN A 193 10.62 -8.48 -16.22
CA GLN A 193 10.92 -9.93 -16.20
C GLN A 193 11.51 -10.42 -14.85
N PHE A 194 11.85 -9.54 -13.93
CA PHE A 194 12.54 -9.90 -12.70
C PHE A 194 11.65 -10.12 -11.46
N GLY A 195 10.34 -10.24 -11.62
CA GLY A 195 9.43 -10.65 -10.54
C GLY A 195 9.43 -9.72 -9.31
N GLN A 196 9.75 -8.45 -9.50
CA GLN A 196 9.72 -7.46 -8.43
C GLN A 196 8.30 -6.93 -8.27
N THR A 197 7.67 -7.32 -7.18
CA THR A 197 6.37 -6.80 -6.78
C THR A 197 6.55 -5.42 -6.16
N VAL A 198 6.08 -4.39 -6.82
CA VAL A 198 6.06 -3.02 -6.29
C VAL A 198 4.74 -2.84 -5.55
N LYS A 199 4.77 -2.35 -4.32
CA LYS A 199 3.56 -2.05 -3.52
C LYS A 199 3.05 -0.64 -3.83
N VAL A 200 2.74 -0.35 -5.08
CA VAL A 200 2.42 1.00 -5.52
C VAL A 200 0.91 1.18 -5.67
N ALA A 201 0.42 2.32 -5.23
CA ALA A 201 -0.88 2.84 -5.60
C ALA A 201 -0.69 4.14 -6.39
N PRO A 202 -1.41 4.36 -7.50
CA PRO A 202 -1.35 5.64 -8.20
C PRO A 202 -1.85 6.78 -7.31
N ALA A 203 -1.09 7.87 -7.19
CA ALA A 203 -1.55 9.10 -6.54
C ALA A 203 -2.18 10.04 -7.57
N VAL A 204 -3.28 10.70 -7.23
CA VAL A 204 -4.05 11.52 -8.18
C VAL A 204 -4.18 12.93 -7.66
N ALA A 205 -3.60 13.88 -8.39
CA ALA A 205 -3.68 15.30 -8.08
C ALA A 205 -5.06 15.90 -8.42
N PRO A 206 -5.41 17.06 -7.84
CA PRO A 206 -6.69 17.74 -8.10
C PRO A 206 -6.89 18.15 -9.57
N ASP A 207 -5.81 18.37 -10.32
CA ASP A 207 -5.85 18.66 -11.76
C ASP A 207 -6.06 17.42 -12.64
N GLY A 208 -6.20 16.23 -12.02
CA GLY A 208 -6.34 14.94 -12.69
C GLY A 208 -5.03 14.29 -13.10
N THR A 209 -3.87 14.91 -12.84
CA THR A 209 -2.56 14.28 -13.09
C THR A 209 -2.39 13.07 -12.18
N VAL A 210 -2.03 11.93 -12.78
CA VAL A 210 -1.80 10.67 -12.06
C VAL A 210 -0.29 10.44 -11.94
N TYR A 211 0.17 10.21 -10.72
CA TYR A 211 1.56 9.89 -10.44
C TYR A 211 1.68 8.42 -10.08
N THR A 212 2.60 7.72 -10.73
CA THR A 212 2.91 6.33 -10.43
C THR A 212 4.39 6.05 -10.59
N THR A 213 4.91 5.16 -9.76
CA THR A 213 6.26 4.65 -9.92
C THR A 213 6.23 3.34 -10.70
N ALA A 214 7.25 3.09 -11.48
CA ALA A 214 7.39 1.85 -12.21
C ALA A 214 8.63 1.07 -11.76
N VAL A 215 8.64 -0.22 -12.05
CA VAL A 215 9.77 -1.13 -11.80
C VAL A 215 11.06 -0.65 -12.47
N THR A 216 10.92 0.19 -13.50
CA THR A 216 12.02 0.78 -14.27
C THR A 216 12.89 1.79 -13.51
N GLY A 217 12.53 2.15 -12.29
CA GLY A 217 13.29 3.15 -11.52
C GLY A 217 12.84 4.59 -11.71
N SER A 218 11.67 4.81 -12.26
CA SER A 218 11.19 6.16 -12.56
C SER A 218 9.84 6.44 -11.93
N LEU A 219 9.61 7.70 -11.59
CA LEU A 219 8.29 8.26 -11.33
C LEU A 219 7.74 8.85 -12.63
N TYR A 220 6.49 8.56 -12.92
CA TYR A 220 5.77 9.09 -14.08
C TYR A 220 4.64 10.01 -13.65
N ALA A 221 4.50 11.15 -14.33
CA ALA A 221 3.31 11.97 -14.30
C ALA A 221 2.52 11.77 -15.58
N VAL A 222 1.27 11.40 -15.45
CA VAL A 222 0.39 11.02 -16.55
C VAL A 222 -0.83 11.92 -16.60
N SER A 223 -1.16 12.45 -17.76
CA SER A 223 -2.42 13.14 -18.01
C SER A 223 -3.47 12.16 -18.51
N PRO A 224 -4.72 12.24 -18.02
CA PRO A 224 -5.86 11.67 -18.70
C PRO A 224 -5.94 12.16 -20.15
N PRO A 225 -6.60 11.41 -21.05
CA PRO A 225 -6.82 11.88 -22.42
C PRO A 225 -7.68 13.16 -22.44
N SER A 226 -7.41 14.02 -23.40
CA SER A 226 -8.26 15.16 -23.68
C SER A 226 -9.47 14.72 -24.52
N GLY A 227 -10.69 14.99 -24.04
CA GLY A 227 -11.93 14.62 -24.73
C GLY A 227 -12.26 13.13 -24.62
N SER A 228 -12.76 12.52 -25.71
CA SER A 228 -13.22 11.12 -25.76
C SER A 228 -12.16 10.10 -26.09
N GLY A 229 -10.87 10.46 -25.96
CA GLY A 229 -9.76 9.52 -26.18
C GLY A 229 -9.72 8.41 -25.12
N ASN A 230 -9.13 7.28 -25.48
CA ASN A 230 -8.96 6.13 -24.59
C ASN A 230 -7.49 5.88 -24.20
N GLN A 231 -6.59 6.80 -24.49
CA GLN A 231 -5.18 6.70 -24.19
C GLN A 231 -4.69 7.93 -23.44
N GLY A 232 -4.16 7.74 -22.23
CA GLY A 232 -3.47 8.77 -21.47
C GLY A 232 -2.12 9.12 -22.09
N SER A 233 -1.50 10.19 -21.61
CA SER A 233 -0.18 10.63 -22.09
C SER A 233 0.76 10.89 -20.90
N ILE A 234 2.04 10.51 -21.08
CA ILE A 234 3.08 10.83 -20.10
C ILE A 234 3.43 12.32 -20.25
N LYS A 235 3.22 13.10 -19.18
CA LYS A 235 3.64 14.52 -19.12
C LYS A 235 5.15 14.63 -18.97
N TRP A 236 5.69 13.85 -18.06
CA TRP A 236 7.11 13.74 -17.77
C TRP A 236 7.43 12.46 -17.00
N SER A 237 8.69 12.10 -16.97
CA SER A 237 9.23 11.05 -16.10
C SER A 237 10.46 11.58 -15.37
N PHE A 238 10.65 11.11 -14.13
CA PHE A 238 11.81 11.41 -13.30
C PHE A 238 12.52 10.11 -12.97
N ASP A 239 13.79 9.99 -13.39
CA ASP A 239 14.62 8.83 -13.12
C ASP A 239 15.31 8.99 -11.76
N PHE A 240 15.15 8.01 -10.85
CA PHE A 240 15.81 8.01 -9.53
C PHE A 240 17.32 7.70 -9.61
N GLY A 241 17.85 7.47 -10.81
CA GLY A 241 19.23 7.09 -11.05
C GLY A 241 19.49 5.61 -10.78
N GLN A 242 20.58 5.10 -11.33
CA GLN A 242 21.06 3.77 -10.98
C GLN A 242 21.65 3.81 -9.58
N HIS A 243 21.42 2.76 -8.79
CA HIS A 243 22.08 2.59 -7.52
C HIS A 243 23.59 2.60 -7.74
N LEU A 244 24.27 3.66 -7.30
CA LEU A 244 25.74 3.80 -7.41
C LEU A 244 26.42 3.01 -6.30
N GLY A 245 26.18 1.69 -6.24
CA GLY A 245 26.94 0.76 -5.42
C GLY A 245 28.02 0.06 -6.25
N PRO A 246 29.14 -0.39 -5.63
CA PRO A 246 30.28 -0.99 -6.34
C PRO A 246 30.04 -2.41 -6.84
N THR A 247 28.85 -2.98 -6.72
CA THR A 247 28.52 -4.33 -7.17
C THR A 247 27.80 -4.34 -8.50
N PRO A 248 28.33 -5.07 -9.51
CA PRO A 248 27.62 -5.27 -10.77
C PRO A 248 26.30 -6.00 -10.52
N LEU A 249 25.25 -5.63 -11.26
CA LEU A 249 23.99 -6.37 -11.32
C LEU A 249 24.27 -7.85 -11.63
N VAL A 250 24.21 -8.70 -10.62
CA VAL A 250 24.33 -10.15 -10.81
C VAL A 250 22.95 -10.65 -11.19
N SER A 251 22.79 -11.04 -12.44
CA SER A 251 21.60 -11.69 -12.97
C SER A 251 21.50 -13.15 -12.48
N THR A 252 21.41 -13.37 -11.18
CA THR A 252 21.12 -14.71 -10.65
C THR A 252 19.64 -14.81 -10.28
N PRO A 253 18.94 -15.86 -10.76
CA PRO A 253 17.58 -16.14 -10.30
C PRO A 253 17.62 -16.44 -8.81
N VAL A 254 17.07 -15.56 -7.97
CA VAL A 254 17.03 -15.77 -6.53
C VAL A 254 15.87 -16.72 -6.22
N THR A 255 16.18 -18.00 -6.12
CA THR A 255 15.33 -18.99 -5.44
C THR A 255 15.64 -18.93 -3.95
N GLY A 256 14.75 -18.31 -3.17
CA GLY A 256 14.88 -18.26 -1.69
C GLY A 256 14.92 -16.84 -1.13
N GLY A 257 14.19 -16.64 -0.04
CA GLY A 257 13.92 -15.36 0.64
C GLY A 257 15.12 -14.60 1.22
N GLY A 258 16.10 -14.27 0.41
CA GLY A 258 17.27 -13.47 0.78
C GLY A 258 17.14 -12.01 0.34
N ASN A 259 17.74 -11.12 1.11
CA ASN A 259 17.81 -9.66 0.98
C ASN A 259 17.89 -9.17 -0.49
N ARG A 260 16.76 -8.76 -1.05
CA ARG A 260 16.67 -8.16 -2.41
C ARG A 260 16.68 -6.62 -2.40
N GLY A 261 17.11 -6.00 -1.29
CA GLY A 261 16.99 -4.55 -1.11
C GLY A 261 17.99 -3.69 -1.86
N GLN A 262 19.11 -4.24 -2.32
CA GLN A 262 20.22 -3.43 -2.83
C GLN A 262 20.33 -3.36 -4.36
N ASP A 263 19.68 -4.27 -5.09
CA ASP A 263 19.84 -4.41 -6.55
C ASP A 263 18.56 -4.05 -7.34
N ALA A 264 17.51 -3.61 -6.67
CA ALA A 264 16.24 -3.25 -7.32
C ALA A 264 16.30 -1.82 -7.83
N ILE A 265 16.40 -1.67 -9.14
CA ILE A 265 16.14 -0.40 -9.83
C ILE A 265 14.65 -0.10 -9.60
N GLY A 266 14.31 1.07 -8.99
CA GLY A 266 12.91 1.46 -8.89
C GLY A 266 12.52 2.07 -7.55
N SER A 267 11.24 2.32 -7.40
CA SER A 267 10.61 2.69 -6.15
C SER A 267 9.50 1.71 -5.82
N ALA A 268 9.52 1.20 -4.59
CA ALA A 268 8.43 0.43 -4.02
C ALA A 268 7.44 1.32 -3.23
N ALA A 269 7.69 2.63 -3.19
CA ALA A 269 6.86 3.61 -2.52
C ALA A 269 5.87 4.26 -3.50
N SER A 270 4.65 4.49 -3.04
CA SER A 270 3.73 5.39 -3.75
C SER A 270 4.12 6.85 -3.50
N ALA A 271 3.79 7.72 -4.43
CA ALA A 271 3.97 9.14 -4.26
C ALA A 271 2.97 9.73 -3.25
N THR A 272 3.38 10.77 -2.51
CA THR A 272 2.50 11.66 -1.74
C THR A 272 2.48 13.02 -2.41
N ILE A 273 1.31 13.65 -2.53
CA ILE A 273 1.16 14.93 -3.22
C ILE A 273 0.85 16.02 -2.20
N GLY A 274 1.68 17.05 -2.18
CA GLY A 274 1.46 18.26 -1.38
C GLY A 274 0.42 19.20 -1.99
N PRO A 275 -0.07 20.19 -1.22
CA PRO A 275 -1.10 21.12 -1.67
C PRO A 275 -0.62 22.05 -2.80
N ASP A 276 0.68 22.24 -2.93
CA ASP A 276 1.32 23.01 -4.02
C ASP A 276 1.62 22.14 -5.25
N GLY A 277 1.17 20.87 -5.26
CA GLY A 277 1.44 19.90 -6.30
C GLY A 277 2.84 19.28 -6.24
N THR A 278 3.65 19.57 -5.23
CA THR A 278 4.94 18.90 -5.03
C THR A 278 4.70 17.41 -4.75
N VAL A 279 5.44 16.57 -5.44
CA VAL A 279 5.40 15.11 -5.33
C VAL A 279 6.55 14.65 -4.47
N TYR A 280 6.23 13.91 -3.40
CA TYR A 280 7.20 13.36 -2.46
C TYR A 280 7.25 11.85 -2.60
N VAL A 281 8.45 11.27 -2.74
CA VAL A 281 8.59 9.84 -2.99
C VAL A 281 9.92 9.30 -2.47
N GLY A 282 9.87 8.14 -1.82
CA GLY A 282 11.04 7.36 -1.46
C GLY A 282 11.49 6.45 -2.60
N ALA A 283 12.77 6.10 -2.65
CA ALA A 283 13.31 5.22 -3.67
C ALA A 283 14.21 4.12 -3.08
N ASN A 284 14.49 3.09 -3.90
CA ASN A 284 15.33 1.96 -3.49
C ASN A 284 16.79 2.33 -3.29
N ASN A 285 17.24 3.47 -3.84
CA ASN A 285 18.57 4.02 -3.62
C ASN A 285 18.74 4.71 -2.24
N SER A 286 17.79 4.52 -1.32
CA SER A 286 17.76 5.10 0.03
C SER A 286 17.60 6.63 0.06
N ASN A 287 17.19 7.22 -1.04
CA ASN A 287 16.93 8.63 -1.16
C ASN A 287 15.43 8.93 -1.08
N PHE A 288 15.11 10.11 -0.56
CA PHE A 288 13.77 10.66 -0.55
C PHE A 288 13.73 11.96 -1.33
N TYR A 289 12.84 12.05 -2.29
CA TYR A 289 12.80 13.12 -3.29
C TYR A 289 11.57 14.00 -3.11
N ALA A 290 11.74 15.30 -3.37
CA ALA A 290 10.65 16.22 -3.69
C ALA A 290 10.80 16.70 -5.13
N ILE A 291 9.75 16.57 -5.90
CA ILE A 291 9.71 16.86 -7.34
C ILE A 291 8.56 17.83 -7.58
N ASP A 292 8.80 18.89 -8.33
CA ASP A 292 7.78 19.88 -8.66
C ASP A 292 6.77 19.34 -9.71
N PRO A 293 5.63 20.01 -9.94
CA PRO A 293 4.63 19.56 -10.92
C PRO A 293 5.14 19.48 -12.37
N ASN A 294 6.31 20.09 -12.67
CA ASN A 294 6.94 20.05 -13.98
C ASN A 294 8.01 18.96 -14.11
N GLY A 295 8.20 18.13 -13.07
CA GLY A 295 9.15 17.04 -13.07
C GLY A 295 10.58 17.44 -12.66
N GLN A 296 10.77 18.64 -12.10
CA GLN A 296 12.08 19.10 -11.64
C GLN A 296 12.28 18.78 -10.16
N GLN A 297 13.47 18.28 -9.80
CA GLN A 297 13.82 18.04 -8.40
C GLN A 297 13.89 19.36 -7.63
N LYS A 298 13.06 19.49 -6.57
CA LYS A 298 13.13 20.62 -5.63
C LYS A 298 14.23 20.42 -4.61
N TRP A 299 14.26 19.21 -4.02
CA TRP A 299 15.28 18.83 -3.06
C TRP A 299 15.41 17.29 -3.00
N LEU A 300 16.50 16.87 -2.42
CA LEU A 300 16.86 15.47 -2.17
C LEU A 300 17.28 15.34 -0.70
N PHE A 301 16.74 14.34 -0.02
CA PHE A 301 17.27 13.86 1.27
C PHE A 301 17.96 12.52 1.04
N GLU A 302 19.25 12.49 1.34
CA GLU A 302 20.05 11.26 1.31
C GLU A 302 19.99 10.62 2.70
N ALA A 303 19.25 9.53 2.82
CA ALA A 303 19.29 8.72 4.02
C ALA A 303 20.62 7.91 4.05
N GLU A 304 20.96 7.35 5.21
CA GLU A 304 22.19 6.57 5.35
C GLU A 304 22.27 5.47 4.29
N ARG A 305 23.41 5.37 3.59
CA ARG A 305 23.62 4.46 2.44
C ARG A 305 23.51 2.96 2.76
N GLU A 306 23.55 2.58 4.04
CA GLU A 306 23.35 1.21 4.49
C GLU A 306 21.87 0.80 4.56
N LEU A 307 20.96 1.77 4.33
CA LEU A 307 19.53 1.50 4.30
C LEU A 307 19.18 0.75 3.01
N ALA A 308 18.39 -0.31 3.15
CA ALA A 308 17.94 -1.13 2.02
C ALA A 308 16.72 -0.50 1.29
N GLY A 309 16.73 0.84 1.09
CA GLY A 309 15.69 1.59 0.40
C GLY A 309 14.62 2.20 1.31
N ILE A 310 13.84 3.12 0.74
CA ILE A 310 12.66 3.73 1.35
C ILE A 310 11.43 3.24 0.59
N TRP A 311 10.69 2.29 1.19
CA TRP A 311 9.56 1.61 0.56
C TRP A 311 8.21 2.10 1.06
N THR A 312 8.21 2.96 2.06
CA THR A 312 6.99 3.51 2.63
C THR A 312 6.55 4.76 1.89
N THR A 313 5.25 4.92 1.73
CA THR A 313 4.65 6.18 1.30
C THR A 313 4.68 7.16 2.47
N ALA A 314 5.09 8.40 2.24
CA ALA A 314 5.16 9.39 3.32
C ALA A 314 3.77 9.82 3.77
N ALA A 315 3.62 10.01 5.09
CA ALA A 315 2.50 10.77 5.63
C ALA A 315 2.86 12.26 5.66
N LEU A 316 1.87 13.13 5.45
CA LEU A 316 2.03 14.58 5.43
C LEU A 316 1.29 15.20 6.61
N SER A 317 1.92 16.09 7.38
CA SER A 317 1.28 16.80 8.50
C SER A 317 0.02 17.56 8.06
N ALA A 318 -0.86 17.91 9.01
CA ALA A 318 -2.12 18.58 8.69
C ALA A 318 -1.92 19.95 8.03
N ASP A 319 -0.87 20.66 8.42
CA ASP A 319 -0.44 21.93 7.83
C ASP A 319 0.46 21.77 6.60
N SER A 320 0.71 20.51 6.21
CA SER A 320 1.56 20.14 5.08
C SER A 320 3.03 20.60 5.20
N SER A 321 3.50 20.92 6.40
CA SER A 321 4.87 21.40 6.62
C SER A 321 5.88 20.29 6.89
N VAL A 322 5.43 19.08 7.28
CA VAL A 322 6.29 17.96 7.68
C VAL A 322 5.88 16.67 6.98
N LEU A 323 6.87 15.94 6.50
CA LEU A 323 6.75 14.61 5.92
C LEU A 323 7.27 13.56 6.90
N TYR A 324 6.56 12.45 7.02
CA TYR A 324 6.94 11.31 7.86
C TYR A 324 7.01 10.04 7.02
N PHE A 325 8.13 9.34 7.09
CA PHE A 325 8.28 8.06 6.38
C PHE A 325 9.17 7.10 7.16
N GLY A 326 8.98 5.80 6.92
CA GLY A 326 9.84 4.75 7.42
C GLY A 326 10.87 4.33 6.40
N ALA A 327 12.06 3.96 6.85
CA ALA A 327 13.11 3.42 6.02
C ALA A 327 13.49 2.00 6.46
N ASN A 328 13.99 1.21 5.52
CA ASN A 328 14.54 -0.09 5.84
C ASN A 328 15.84 0.11 6.63
N LYS A 329 15.91 -0.44 7.86
CA LYS A 329 17.05 -0.35 8.80
C LYS A 329 17.35 1.05 9.38
N GLY A 330 16.48 2.03 9.28
CA GLY A 330 16.79 3.38 9.78
C GLY A 330 15.79 3.95 10.77
N GLY A 331 14.59 3.40 10.77
CA GLY A 331 13.50 3.92 11.61
C GLY A 331 12.58 4.89 10.89
N VAL A 332 11.93 5.77 11.66
CA VAL A 332 11.02 6.79 11.15
C VAL A 332 11.73 8.13 11.07
N TYR A 333 11.58 8.81 9.94
CA TYR A 333 12.13 10.13 9.67
C TYR A 333 11.01 11.16 9.59
N ALA A 334 11.29 12.36 10.10
CA ALA A 334 10.49 13.56 9.85
C ALA A 334 11.34 14.59 9.14
N LEU A 335 10.88 15.04 7.98
CA LEU A 335 11.54 16.08 7.19
C LEU A 335 10.65 17.33 7.07
N ASN A 336 11.27 18.47 6.97
CA ASN A 336 10.62 19.68 6.54
C ASN A 336 10.22 19.54 5.05
N ALA A 337 8.93 19.66 4.74
CA ALA A 337 8.42 19.46 3.39
C ALA A 337 8.94 20.51 2.38
N ARG A 338 9.31 21.70 2.87
CA ARG A 338 9.78 22.81 2.03
C ARG A 338 11.17 22.57 1.43
N ASP A 339 12.10 22.03 2.23
CA ASP A 339 13.53 21.98 1.89
C ASP A 339 14.20 20.64 2.16
N GLY A 340 13.47 19.65 2.67
CA GLY A 340 13.98 18.31 2.95
C GLY A 340 14.88 18.21 4.19
N SER A 341 15.02 19.29 4.98
CA SER A 341 15.85 19.26 6.19
C SER A 341 15.28 18.31 7.25
N LEU A 342 16.17 17.54 7.88
CA LEU A 342 15.79 16.58 8.93
C LEU A 342 15.32 17.35 10.19
N LYS A 343 14.10 17.01 10.66
CA LYS A 343 13.58 17.53 11.93
C LYS A 343 13.89 16.59 13.09
N TRP A 344 13.62 15.31 12.91
CA TRP A 344 13.93 14.25 13.86
C TRP A 344 13.96 12.88 13.19
N GLN A 345 14.60 11.94 13.84
CA GLN A 345 14.61 10.53 13.53
C GLN A 345 14.24 9.72 14.78
N PHE A 346 13.33 8.76 14.63
CA PHE A 346 13.03 7.75 15.64
C PHE A 346 13.74 6.46 15.23
N PRO A 347 14.81 6.06 15.92
CA PRO A 347 15.60 4.91 15.49
C PRO A 347 14.86 3.59 15.75
N VAL A 348 14.87 2.69 14.77
CA VAL A 348 14.39 1.31 14.88
C VAL A 348 15.44 0.37 14.36
N TYR A 349 15.83 -0.63 15.14
CA TYR A 349 16.82 -1.63 14.73
C TYR A 349 16.33 -2.62 13.66
N GLY A 350 15.05 -2.54 13.29
CA GLY A 350 14.42 -3.33 12.23
C GLY A 350 14.04 -2.49 11.01
N SER A 351 13.40 -3.15 10.05
CA SER A 351 12.88 -2.47 8.85
C SER A 351 11.44 -2.03 9.07
N ILE A 352 11.08 -0.90 8.44
CA ILE A 352 9.71 -0.40 8.33
C ILE A 352 9.29 -0.54 6.88
N TYR A 353 8.33 -1.44 6.63
CA TYR A 353 7.79 -1.72 5.30
C TYR A 353 6.39 -1.15 5.09
N GLY A 354 5.62 -1.03 6.17
CA GLY A 354 4.30 -0.39 6.16
C GLY A 354 4.41 1.11 6.31
N SER A 355 3.65 1.86 5.52
CA SER A 355 3.58 3.31 5.64
C SER A 355 2.98 3.71 6.99
N ALA A 356 3.43 4.81 7.56
CA ALA A 356 2.89 5.32 8.81
C ALA A 356 1.48 5.91 8.60
N ALA A 357 0.62 5.73 9.59
CA ALA A 357 -0.67 6.43 9.68
C ALA A 357 -0.55 7.59 10.68
N LEU A 358 -1.02 8.77 10.28
CA LEU A 358 -1.05 9.96 11.12
C LEU A 358 -2.48 10.23 11.56
N ASP A 359 -2.72 10.30 12.87
CA ASP A 359 -4.02 10.62 13.43
C ASP A 359 -4.33 12.13 13.45
N ALA A 360 -5.57 12.47 13.77
CA ALA A 360 -6.03 13.86 13.82
C ALA A 360 -5.34 14.71 14.90
N GLN A 361 -4.68 14.10 15.88
CA GLN A 361 -3.98 14.76 16.98
C GLN A 361 -2.45 14.75 16.85
N GLY A 362 -1.92 14.27 15.74
CA GLY A 362 -0.49 14.23 15.49
C GLY A 362 0.23 13.03 16.11
N THR A 363 -0.45 11.91 16.29
CA THR A 363 0.19 10.63 16.63
C THR A 363 0.46 9.84 15.36
N LEU A 364 1.69 9.40 15.17
CA LEU A 364 2.10 8.50 14.10
C LEU A 364 2.08 7.07 14.59
N TYR A 365 1.51 6.17 13.81
CA TYR A 365 1.52 4.72 14.07
C TYR A 365 2.28 4.01 12.96
N THR A 366 3.15 3.09 13.35
CA THR A 366 3.92 2.26 12.42
C THR A 366 4.20 0.88 12.95
N GLY A 367 4.16 -0.12 12.07
CA GLY A 367 4.61 -1.48 12.35
C GLY A 367 6.07 -1.69 11.93
N THR A 368 6.72 -2.69 12.51
CA THR A 368 8.13 -2.99 12.27
C THR A 368 8.36 -4.47 11.96
N SER A 369 9.50 -4.78 11.32
CA SER A 369 9.92 -6.17 11.08
C SER A 369 10.38 -6.91 12.35
N ILE A 370 10.57 -6.18 13.45
CA ILE A 370 10.96 -6.72 14.75
C ILE A 370 9.78 -6.80 15.73
N GLU A 371 8.58 -7.02 15.20
CA GLU A 371 7.36 -7.35 15.95
C GLU A 371 6.76 -6.21 16.79
N HIS A 372 7.20 -4.96 16.59
CA HIS A 372 6.69 -3.80 17.33
C HIS A 372 5.70 -2.98 16.51
N VAL A 373 4.71 -2.43 17.22
CA VAL A 373 3.83 -1.36 16.74
C VAL A 373 4.07 -0.15 17.64
N PHE A 374 4.55 0.94 17.05
CA PHE A 374 4.81 2.17 17.80
C PHE A 374 3.73 3.22 17.56
N ALA A 375 3.37 3.93 18.63
CA ALA A 375 2.73 5.24 18.61
C ALA A 375 3.79 6.30 18.90
N ILE A 376 3.99 7.27 18.02
CA ILE A 376 5.07 8.25 18.04
C ILE A 376 4.47 9.65 18.00
N ASN A 377 4.95 10.55 18.84
CA ASN A 377 4.61 11.96 18.77
C ASN A 377 5.23 12.59 17.52
N SER A 378 4.39 13.03 16.59
CA SER A 378 4.85 13.57 15.31
C SER A 378 5.62 14.90 15.43
N ALA A 379 5.43 15.64 16.51
CA ALA A 379 6.11 16.93 16.70
C ALA A 379 7.60 16.76 17.09
N ASN A 380 7.94 15.72 17.83
CA ASN A 380 9.29 15.55 18.40
C ASN A 380 9.91 14.16 18.23
N GLY A 381 9.20 13.21 17.64
CA GLY A 381 9.71 11.85 17.40
C GLY A 381 9.80 10.96 18.66
N GLN A 382 9.22 11.34 19.78
CA GLN A 382 9.24 10.51 20.98
C GLN A 382 8.17 9.44 20.94
N ALA A 383 8.51 8.22 21.39
CA ALA A 383 7.53 7.15 21.55
C ALA A 383 6.49 7.55 22.63
N ILE A 384 5.22 7.37 22.27
CA ILE A 384 4.07 7.50 23.19
C ILE A 384 3.74 6.13 23.76
N ALA A 385 3.69 5.11 22.89
CA ALA A 385 3.40 3.73 23.27
C ALA A 385 4.14 2.75 22.34
N ASP A 386 4.31 1.54 22.84
CA ASP A 386 4.91 0.40 22.15
C ASP A 386 4.11 -0.86 22.47
N TYR A 387 3.79 -1.64 21.44
CA TYR A 387 3.10 -2.92 21.56
C TYR A 387 3.90 -4.00 20.82
N THR A 388 4.18 -5.11 21.51
CA THR A 388 4.83 -6.29 20.89
C THR A 388 3.77 -7.21 20.30
N ALA A 389 3.72 -7.29 18.99
CA ALA A 389 2.73 -8.08 18.26
C ALA A 389 3.01 -9.59 18.28
N GLY A 390 4.25 -10.01 18.55
CA GLY A 390 4.70 -11.40 18.53
C GLY A 390 4.99 -11.94 17.13
N ALA A 391 4.89 -11.11 16.10
CA ALA A 391 5.36 -11.37 14.75
C ALA A 391 5.54 -10.04 13.99
N ALA A 392 6.33 -10.08 12.91
CA ALA A 392 6.63 -8.90 12.09
C ALA A 392 5.35 -8.24 11.55
N VAL A 393 5.23 -6.93 11.72
CA VAL A 393 4.11 -6.09 11.23
C VAL A 393 4.62 -5.27 10.04
N TRP A 394 4.28 -5.73 8.82
CA TRP A 394 4.69 -5.08 7.56
C TRP A 394 3.58 -4.25 6.94
N THR A 395 2.44 -4.23 7.59
CA THR A 395 1.24 -3.54 7.14
C THR A 395 1.25 -2.08 7.62
N ALA A 396 0.69 -1.18 6.83
CA ALA A 396 0.35 0.14 7.32
C ALA A 396 -0.81 0.01 8.32
N PRO A 397 -0.72 0.62 9.52
CA PRO A 397 -1.81 0.66 10.46
C PRO A 397 -3.01 1.43 9.91
N SER A 398 -4.22 1.07 10.34
CA SER A 398 -5.45 1.80 10.03
C SER A 398 -6.15 2.23 11.32
N ILE A 399 -6.63 3.46 11.37
CA ILE A 399 -7.34 4.01 12.52
C ILE A 399 -8.84 3.90 12.25
N ARG A 400 -9.57 3.23 13.14
CA ARG A 400 -11.02 3.05 13.04
C ARG A 400 -11.78 4.28 13.51
N PRO A 401 -13.07 4.43 13.09
CA PRO A 401 -13.92 5.51 13.57
C PRO A 401 -14.13 5.54 15.09
N ASP A 402 -14.02 4.37 15.75
CA ASP A 402 -14.11 4.23 17.22
C ASP A 402 -12.81 4.58 17.96
N GLY A 403 -11.77 5.01 17.23
CA GLY A 403 -10.48 5.39 17.79
C GLY A 403 -9.54 4.21 18.06
N THR A 404 -9.88 2.98 17.67
CA THR A 404 -8.97 1.84 17.76
C THR A 404 -8.04 1.75 16.56
N LEU A 405 -6.89 1.11 16.75
CA LEU A 405 -5.89 0.90 15.70
C LEU A 405 -5.93 -0.54 15.20
N VAL A 406 -5.93 -0.73 13.89
CA VAL A 406 -5.88 -2.06 13.28
C VAL A 406 -4.52 -2.26 12.62
N VAL A 407 -3.90 -3.38 12.90
CA VAL A 407 -2.69 -3.87 12.22
C VAL A 407 -2.83 -5.35 11.87
N ALA A 408 -2.05 -5.82 10.93
CA ALA A 408 -1.96 -7.25 10.64
C ALA A 408 -0.50 -7.69 10.61
N ASP A 409 -0.23 -8.89 11.09
CA ASP A 409 1.11 -9.44 11.13
C ASP A 409 1.36 -10.50 10.04
N ARG A 410 2.61 -10.82 9.84
CA ARG A 410 3.05 -11.81 8.85
C ARG A 410 2.63 -13.24 9.15
N THR A 411 2.16 -13.53 10.34
CA THR A 411 1.58 -14.85 10.64
C THR A 411 0.11 -14.96 10.26
N GLY A 412 -0.51 -13.88 9.80
CA GLY A 412 -1.90 -13.86 9.38
C GLY A 412 -2.87 -13.39 10.47
N ARG A 413 -2.39 -12.85 11.59
CA ARG A 413 -3.27 -12.29 12.61
C ARG A 413 -3.63 -10.85 12.27
N VAL A 414 -4.90 -10.52 12.46
CA VAL A 414 -5.41 -9.15 12.46
C VAL A 414 -5.66 -8.76 13.91
N LEU A 415 -5.06 -7.67 14.35
CA LEU A 415 -5.04 -7.19 15.72
C LEU A 415 -5.73 -5.83 15.78
N VAL A 416 -6.62 -5.65 16.75
CA VAL A 416 -7.25 -4.37 17.10
C VAL A 416 -6.69 -3.92 18.44
N LEU A 417 -6.04 -2.77 18.45
CA LEU A 417 -5.37 -2.18 19.60
C LEU A 417 -6.13 -0.93 20.08
N GLY A 418 -6.17 -0.71 21.40
CA GLY A 418 -6.80 0.44 22.03
C GLY A 418 -6.18 0.80 23.35
#